data_cc74fbee0a04b1fd7cc6b9af7dfae265
#
_entry.id   cc74fbee0a04b1fd7cc6b9af7dfae265
#
_cell.length_a   1.000
_cell.length_b   1.000
_cell.length_c   1.000
_cell.angle_alpha   90.00
_cell.angle_beta   90.00
_cell.angle_gamma   90.00
#
_symmetry.space_group_name_H-M   'P 1'
#
loop_
_entity.id
_entity.type
_entity.pdbx_description
1 polymer ?
#
loop_
_entity_poly.entity_id
_entity_poly.type
_entity_poly.pdbx_seq_one_letter_code
_entity_poly.pdbx_strand_id
1 'polypeptide(L)'
;MKDLNRMTAQELNSELSRLVRLRTATCRITPIFEPQGLGFVNDIDGNELAHCTHGSVRDYIVTFDPATVRGLLDVAIDAVSARLDAVAEAERKRDAA
;
A
#
# COMPACT_ATOMS: atom_id res chain seq x y z
N MET A 1 -9.33 4.80 -3.75
CA MET A 1 -8.34 5.41 -4.68
C MET A 1 -9.06 5.92 -5.91
N LYS A 2 -8.66 7.07 -6.45
CA LYS A 2 -9.21 7.57 -7.71
C LYS A 2 -8.94 6.59 -8.86
N ASP A 3 -9.80 6.62 -9.87
CA ASP A 3 -9.56 5.89 -11.10
C ASP A 3 -8.28 6.40 -11.77
N LEU A 4 -7.29 5.54 -11.95
CA LEU A 4 -5.99 5.89 -12.53
C LEU A 4 -6.12 6.48 -13.93
N ASN A 5 -7.14 6.06 -14.68
CA ASN A 5 -7.37 6.55 -16.05
C ASN A 5 -7.83 8.02 -16.09
N ARG A 6 -8.30 8.54 -14.97
CA ARG A 6 -8.78 9.93 -14.84
C ARG A 6 -7.80 10.84 -14.13
N MET A 7 -6.71 10.30 -13.62
CA MET A 7 -5.71 11.08 -12.89
C MET A 7 -4.77 11.81 -13.87
N THR A 8 -4.44 13.04 -13.53
CA THR A 8 -3.40 13.81 -14.24
C THR A 8 -2.02 13.22 -13.95
N ALA A 9 -1.02 13.58 -14.76
CA ALA A 9 0.37 13.18 -14.49
C ALA A 9 0.84 13.65 -13.10
N GLN A 10 0.46 14.86 -12.70
CA GLN A 10 0.80 15.38 -11.38
C GLN A 10 0.16 14.57 -10.26
N GLU A 11 -1.10 14.20 -10.39
CA GLU A 11 -1.81 13.36 -9.42
C GLU A 11 -1.18 11.97 -9.35
N LEU A 12 -0.82 11.37 -10.49
CA LEU A 12 -0.15 10.07 -10.56
C LEU A 12 1.22 10.12 -9.88
N ASN A 13 2.02 11.15 -10.12
CA ASN A 13 3.32 11.32 -9.47
C ASN A 13 3.19 11.47 -7.95
N SER A 14 2.20 12.23 -7.48
CA SER A 14 1.93 12.40 -6.05
C SER A 14 1.51 11.08 -5.41
N GLU A 15 0.66 10.32 -6.09
CA GLU A 15 0.21 9.00 -5.62
C GLU A 15 1.37 8.00 -5.58
N LEU A 16 2.21 7.99 -6.60
CA LEU A 16 3.40 7.13 -6.64
C LEU A 16 4.33 7.42 -5.46
N SER A 17 4.60 8.70 -5.20
CA SER A 17 5.46 9.10 -4.07
C SER A 17 4.87 8.66 -2.73
N ARG A 18 3.54 8.77 -2.56
CA ARG A 18 2.85 8.32 -1.36
C ARG A 18 2.97 6.81 -1.16
N LEU A 19 2.73 6.05 -2.23
CA LEU A 19 2.81 4.58 -2.17
C LEU A 19 4.23 4.08 -1.88
N VAL A 20 5.24 4.70 -2.50
CA VAL A 20 6.64 4.35 -2.25
C VAL A 20 7.04 4.63 -0.79
N ARG A 21 6.59 5.75 -0.22
CA ARG A 21 6.84 6.06 1.20
C ARG A 21 6.18 5.05 2.12
N LEU A 22 4.95 4.65 1.84
CA LEU A 22 4.25 3.61 2.61
C LEU A 22 4.99 2.28 2.53
N ARG A 23 5.45 1.91 1.34
CA ARG A 23 6.21 0.68 1.15
C ARG A 23 7.51 0.70 1.97
N THR A 24 8.22 1.81 1.97
CA THR A 24 9.42 1.97 2.79
C THR A 24 9.11 1.83 4.28
N ALA A 25 7.98 2.40 4.72
CA ALA A 25 7.55 2.28 6.12
C ALA A 25 7.29 0.82 6.52
N THR A 26 6.75 -0.02 5.63
CA THR A 26 6.52 -1.44 5.93
C THR A 26 7.80 -2.22 6.21
N CYS A 27 8.94 -1.74 5.73
CA CYS A 27 10.25 -2.38 5.97
C CYS A 27 10.82 -2.09 7.37
N ARG A 28 10.22 -1.16 8.12
CA ARG A 28 10.71 -0.72 9.43
C ARG A 28 9.98 -1.36 10.60
N ILE A 29 8.95 -2.14 10.34
CA ILE A 29 8.15 -2.79 11.37
C ILE A 29 8.15 -4.30 11.14
N THR A 30 7.73 -5.05 12.16
CA THR A 30 7.62 -6.51 12.05
C THR A 30 6.78 -6.88 10.83
N PRO A 31 7.21 -7.86 10.02
CA PRO A 31 6.49 -8.19 8.78
C PRO A 31 5.18 -8.94 9.02
N ILE A 32 5.04 -9.59 10.15
CA ILE A 32 3.89 -10.46 10.45
C ILE A 32 3.24 -10.01 11.74
N PHE A 33 1.91 -9.88 11.70
CA PHE A 33 1.07 -9.65 12.88
C PHE A 33 0.38 -10.96 13.26
N GLU A 34 0.37 -11.27 14.55
CA GLU A 34 -0.26 -12.49 15.07
C GLU A 34 -1.46 -12.14 15.95
N PRO A 35 -2.60 -12.86 15.80
CA PRO A 35 -3.71 -12.69 16.71
C PRO A 35 -3.39 -13.34 18.06
N GLN A 36 -3.76 -12.65 19.15
CA GLN A 36 -3.57 -13.16 20.50
C GLN A 36 -4.82 -12.87 21.32
N GLY A 37 -5.44 -13.92 21.86
CA GLY A 37 -6.65 -13.78 22.66
C GLY A 37 -7.81 -13.14 21.87
N LEU A 38 -8.67 -12.41 22.58
CA LEU A 38 -9.92 -11.90 22.01
C LEU A 38 -9.78 -10.60 21.21
N GLY A 39 -8.68 -9.90 21.31
CA GLY A 39 -8.58 -8.63 20.62
C GLY A 39 -7.17 -8.11 20.46
N PHE A 40 -6.18 -8.90 20.82
CA PHE A 40 -4.78 -8.46 20.77
C PHE A 40 -4.13 -8.81 19.43
N VAL A 41 -3.26 -7.90 18.98
CA VAL A 41 -2.36 -8.13 17.85
C VAL A 41 -0.94 -8.03 18.39
N ASN A 42 -0.15 -9.08 18.19
CA ASN A 42 1.22 -9.15 18.66
C ASN A 42 2.17 -9.26 17.46
N ASP A 43 3.45 -8.90 17.69
CA ASP A 43 4.53 -9.27 16.77
C ASP A 43 4.95 -10.74 16.99
N ILE A 44 5.89 -11.22 16.19
CA ILE A 44 6.37 -12.61 16.28
C ILE A 44 7.13 -12.90 17.58
N ASP A 45 7.58 -11.87 18.29
CA ASP A 45 8.28 -11.99 19.57
C ASP A 45 7.32 -11.93 20.77
N GLY A 46 6.02 -11.79 20.51
CA GLY A 46 5.01 -11.76 21.55
C GLY A 46 4.74 -10.37 22.13
N ASN A 47 5.32 -9.32 21.55
CA ASN A 47 5.06 -7.95 22.00
C ASN A 47 3.71 -7.46 21.50
N GLU A 48 2.94 -6.85 22.38
CA GLU A 48 1.63 -6.28 22.01
C GLU A 48 1.80 -5.08 21.11
N LEU A 49 1.14 -5.12 19.94
CA LEU A 49 1.12 -4.02 18.97
C LEU A 49 -0.18 -3.24 19.04
N ALA A 50 -1.30 -3.92 19.27
CA ALA A 50 -2.61 -3.30 19.31
C ALA A 50 -3.56 -4.11 20.17
N HIS A 51 -4.57 -3.43 20.73
CA HIS A 51 -5.71 -4.05 21.40
C HIS A 51 -6.98 -3.54 20.73
N CYS A 52 -7.78 -4.46 20.20
CA CYS A 52 -8.99 -4.15 19.44
C CYS A 52 -10.23 -4.50 20.26
N THR A 53 -11.26 -3.68 20.13
CA THR A 53 -12.53 -3.88 20.85
C THR A 53 -13.29 -5.12 20.33
N HIS A 54 -13.12 -5.45 19.04
CA HIS A 54 -13.80 -6.57 18.40
C HIS A 54 -12.80 -7.47 17.67
N GLY A 55 -13.09 -8.78 17.70
CA GLY A 55 -12.27 -9.78 17.01
C GLY A 55 -12.21 -9.56 15.48
N SER A 56 -13.27 -9.03 14.88
CA SER A 56 -13.27 -8.71 13.44
C SER A 56 -12.28 -7.60 13.10
N VAL A 57 -12.10 -6.60 13.97
CA VAL A 57 -11.10 -5.56 13.79
C VAL A 57 -9.70 -6.14 13.93
N ARG A 58 -9.47 -6.99 14.93
CA ARG A 58 -8.21 -7.73 15.08
C ARG A 58 -7.88 -8.53 13.83
N ASP A 59 -8.84 -9.27 13.31
CA ASP A 59 -8.63 -10.11 12.12
C ASP A 59 -8.32 -9.27 10.90
N TYR A 60 -8.95 -8.11 10.75
CA TYR A 60 -8.63 -7.15 9.69
C TYR A 60 -7.17 -6.68 9.79
N ILE A 61 -6.72 -6.27 10.98
CA ILE A 61 -5.35 -5.78 11.19
C ILE A 61 -4.34 -6.90 10.93
N VAL A 62 -4.60 -8.11 11.41
CA VAL A 62 -3.71 -9.26 11.20
C VAL A 62 -3.61 -9.62 9.71
N THR A 63 -4.73 -9.58 9.00
CA THR A 63 -4.77 -9.88 7.56
C THR A 63 -3.94 -8.88 6.76
N PHE A 64 -4.01 -7.59 7.12
CA PHE A 64 -3.25 -6.53 6.46
C PHE A 64 -1.96 -6.20 7.22
N ASP A 65 -1.19 -7.23 7.56
CA ASP A 65 0.12 -7.06 8.16
C ASP A 65 1.11 -6.43 7.14
N PRO A 66 2.28 -5.95 7.60
CA PRO A 66 3.22 -5.29 6.71
C PRO A 66 3.67 -6.13 5.52
N ALA A 67 3.82 -7.44 5.67
CA ALA A 67 4.20 -8.32 4.56
C ALA A 67 3.12 -8.34 3.47
N THR A 68 1.85 -8.48 3.86
CA THR A 68 0.71 -8.46 2.94
C THR A 68 0.55 -7.09 2.28
N VAL A 69 0.62 -6.02 3.06
CA VAL A 69 0.50 -4.65 2.55
C VAL A 69 1.62 -4.33 1.58
N ARG A 70 2.84 -4.78 1.85
CA ARG A 70 3.98 -4.60 0.92
C ARG A 70 3.69 -5.20 -0.44
N GLY A 71 3.15 -6.42 -0.49
CA GLY A 71 2.76 -7.06 -1.75
C GLY A 71 1.68 -6.28 -2.49
N LEU A 72 0.67 -5.80 -1.78
CA LEU A 72 -0.40 -4.98 -2.36
C LEU A 72 0.15 -3.64 -2.86
N LEU A 73 1.06 -3.02 -2.12
CA LEU A 73 1.70 -1.77 -2.53
C LEU A 73 2.55 -1.95 -3.78
N ASP A 74 3.25 -3.07 -3.92
CA ASP A 74 4.02 -3.36 -5.14
C ASP A 74 3.10 -3.42 -6.37
N VAL A 75 1.95 -4.08 -6.26
CA VAL A 75 0.96 -4.10 -7.34
C VAL A 75 0.44 -2.70 -7.66
N ALA A 76 0.13 -1.91 -6.64
CA ALA A 76 -0.37 -0.54 -6.83
C ALA A 76 0.70 0.37 -7.46
N ILE A 77 1.95 0.26 -7.01
CA ILE A 77 3.08 1.03 -7.57
C ILE A 77 3.27 0.70 -9.04
N ASP A 78 3.24 -0.58 -9.40
CA ASP A 78 3.38 -1.01 -10.79
C ASP A 78 2.25 -0.47 -11.67
N ALA A 79 1.01 -0.48 -11.16
CA ALA A 79 -0.15 0.05 -11.88
C ALA A 79 -0.04 1.57 -12.12
N VAL A 80 0.37 2.33 -11.10
CA VAL A 80 0.56 3.79 -11.24
C VAL A 80 1.71 4.10 -12.18
N SER A 81 2.82 3.37 -12.09
CA SER A 81 3.98 3.55 -12.98
C SER A 81 3.62 3.26 -14.43
N ALA A 82 2.88 2.19 -14.69
CA ALA A 82 2.43 1.86 -16.05
C ALA A 82 1.50 2.95 -16.62
N ARG A 83 0.64 3.52 -15.78
CA ARG A 83 -0.25 4.61 -16.21
C ARG A 83 0.54 5.89 -16.52
N LEU A 84 1.55 6.20 -15.71
CA LEU A 84 2.45 7.33 -15.98
C LEU A 84 3.17 7.17 -17.32
N ASP A 85 3.68 5.97 -17.60
CA ASP A 85 4.35 5.69 -18.88
C ASP A 85 3.38 5.85 -20.06
N ALA A 86 2.14 5.42 -19.92
CA ALA A 86 1.12 5.56 -20.94
C ALA A 86 0.77 7.04 -21.20
N VAL A 87 0.69 7.85 -20.15
CA VAL A 87 0.43 9.29 -20.27
C VAL A 87 1.60 9.99 -20.95
N ALA A 88 2.83 9.67 -20.57
CA ALA A 88 4.03 10.23 -21.19
C ALA A 88 4.12 9.86 -22.69
N GLU A 89 3.80 8.62 -23.04
CA GLU A 89 3.78 8.17 -24.43
C GLU A 89 2.73 8.91 -25.26
N ALA A 90 1.54 9.09 -24.71
CA ALA A 90 0.47 9.84 -25.38
C ALA A 90 0.86 11.30 -25.62
N GLU A 91 1.54 11.93 -24.67
CA GLU A 91 2.04 13.30 -24.81
C GLU A 91 3.12 13.40 -25.88
N ARG A 92 4.05 12.47 -25.95
CA ARG A 92 5.08 12.41 -26.99
C ARG A 92 4.45 12.28 -28.37
N LYS A 93 3.45 11.45 -28.52
CA LYS A 93 2.74 11.27 -29.80
C LYS A 93 2.02 12.53 -30.24
N ARG A 94 1.40 13.26 -29.30
CA ARG A 94 0.76 14.54 -29.61
C ARG A 94 1.76 15.60 -30.05
N ASP A 95 2.89 15.68 -29.35
CA ASP A 95 3.94 16.67 -29.66
C ASP A 95 4.65 16.38 -30.98
N ALA A 96 4.68 15.11 -31.40
CA ALA A 96 5.30 14.69 -32.65
C ALA A 96 4.37 14.87 -33.88
N ALA A 97 3.08 15.09 -33.65
CA ALA A 97 2.10 15.19 -34.73
C ALA A 97 2.09 16.55 -35.45
#